data_1f2e9e527117731c5569acf983f6245d
#
_entry.id   1f2e9e527117731c5569acf983f6245d
#
_cell.length_a   1.000
_cell.length_b   1.000
_cell.length_c   1.000
_cell.angle_alpha   90.00
_cell.angle_beta   90.00
_cell.angle_gamma   90.00
#
_symmetry.space_group_name_H-M   'P 1'
#
loop_
_entity.id
_entity.type
_entity.pdbx_description
1 polymer ?
#
loop_
_entity_poly.entity_id
_entity_poly.type
_entity_poly.pdbx_seq_one_letter_code
_entity_poly.pdbx_strand_id
1 'polypeptide(L)'
;MTDRISGGAFKQMVAFGAACIAQQKQTINDLNVFPVPDGDTGTNMCLTIQTAVNELRKNQPATVEEAAKITASGLLRGARGNSGVILSLLFRGMSKALKGVAEADGAQLAAAMQEGVATAYGAVMKPAEGTVLTVSRLAAQRALEAAGERNDADYVLEEAIKTGYATLAETTEMNPVLKKAGVVDAGGKGYLIILEGMLRALRGEEIPEVEEQAEEKADFAAIGDEDITFAFDTVFIVRKTTNRPLDGLREYLSGIGDSLVIGEDDESFKVHVHTDTPGDALNEAQKYGTLELAKIENMRTQAADLAAGRKAQSTDDLDAIEEELEKSACAVAAPEKRYGFLAVCAGEGLAAVFRDLGVDRIVSGGQTMNPSTEAILREINQTPSEVVFVLPNNKNIIMAAQQCVGLSEKEVVVVPTATVPQGISAMMNVDPEEPDAQVILQAMTDAAANVTTAQIT
;
A
#
# COMPACT_ATOMS: atom_id res chain seq x y z
N MET A 1 -8.48 31.55 9.73
CA MET A 1 -7.06 31.43 9.37
C MET A 1 -6.43 30.48 10.37
N THR A 2 -5.84 29.42 9.92
CA THR A 2 -5.29 28.37 10.79
C THR A 2 -3.79 28.59 10.89
N ASP A 3 -3.34 29.16 11.99
CA ASP A 3 -1.93 29.56 12.20
C ASP A 3 -1.03 28.34 12.38
N ARG A 4 -1.58 27.20 12.84
CA ARG A 4 -0.83 25.97 13.15
C ARG A 4 -1.55 24.70 12.70
N ILE A 5 -0.75 23.68 12.35
CA ILE A 5 -1.20 22.36 11.93
C ILE A 5 -0.99 21.38 13.10
N SER A 6 -2.08 20.86 13.67
CA SER A 6 -2.03 19.78 14.66
C SER A 6 -1.97 18.41 13.96
N GLY A 7 -1.74 17.33 14.72
CA GLY A 7 -1.78 15.95 14.17
C GLY A 7 -3.12 15.62 13.51
N GLY A 8 -4.23 16.01 14.13
CA GLY A 8 -5.58 15.83 13.55
C GLY A 8 -5.80 16.65 12.28
N ALA A 9 -5.32 17.91 12.23
CA ALA A 9 -5.39 18.75 11.04
C ALA A 9 -4.56 18.14 9.89
N PHE A 10 -3.34 17.68 10.16
CA PHE A 10 -2.49 17.04 9.16
C PHE A 10 -3.14 15.76 8.58
N LYS A 11 -3.75 14.94 9.44
CA LYS A 11 -4.53 13.77 9.02
C LYS A 11 -5.66 14.15 8.05
N GLN A 12 -6.42 15.21 8.36
CA GLN A 12 -7.47 15.72 7.48
C GLN A 12 -6.92 16.27 6.17
N MET A 13 -5.79 17.00 6.21
CA MET A 13 -5.11 17.50 5.02
C MET A 13 -4.74 16.37 4.05
N VAL A 14 -4.14 15.30 4.54
CA VAL A 14 -3.77 14.14 3.71
C VAL A 14 -5.00 13.43 3.14
N ALA A 15 -6.05 13.25 3.94
CA ALA A 15 -7.29 12.64 3.49
C ALA A 15 -7.99 13.46 2.40
N PHE A 16 -7.99 14.78 2.54
CA PHE A 16 -8.58 15.70 1.55
C PHE A 16 -7.75 15.72 0.26
N GLY A 17 -6.42 15.76 0.36
CA GLY A 17 -5.52 15.64 -0.80
C GLY A 17 -5.76 14.35 -1.58
N ALA A 18 -5.97 13.23 -0.87
CA ALA A 18 -6.31 11.95 -1.50
C ALA A 18 -7.68 11.99 -2.21
N ALA A 19 -8.67 12.66 -1.65
CA ALA A 19 -9.97 12.83 -2.29
C ALA A 19 -9.87 13.68 -3.57
N CYS A 20 -9.10 14.78 -3.53
CA CYS A 20 -8.91 15.65 -4.69
C CYS A 20 -8.20 14.94 -5.85
N ILE A 21 -7.14 14.18 -5.57
CA ILE A 21 -6.44 13.46 -6.64
C ILE A 21 -7.29 12.32 -7.20
N ALA A 22 -8.11 11.66 -6.38
CA ALA A 22 -9.02 10.62 -6.83
C ALA A 22 -10.04 11.16 -7.84
N GLN A 23 -10.55 12.38 -7.65
CA GLN A 23 -11.48 13.04 -8.58
C GLN A 23 -10.83 13.36 -9.93
N GLN A 24 -9.57 13.72 -9.95
CA GLN A 24 -8.84 14.14 -11.16
C GLN A 24 -7.89 13.05 -11.68
N LYS A 25 -8.04 11.82 -11.21
CA LYS A 25 -7.17 10.70 -11.56
C LYS A 25 -7.03 10.52 -13.08
N GLN A 26 -8.16 10.53 -13.81
CA GLN A 26 -8.16 10.33 -15.25
C GLN A 26 -7.52 11.50 -15.99
N THR A 27 -7.79 12.73 -15.60
CA THR A 27 -7.13 13.93 -16.17
C THR A 27 -5.60 13.86 -16.03
N ILE A 28 -5.09 13.37 -14.89
CA ILE A 28 -3.65 13.20 -14.66
C ILE A 28 -3.10 12.06 -15.53
N ASN A 29 -3.84 10.95 -15.67
CA ASN A 29 -3.47 9.84 -16.54
C ASN A 29 -3.35 10.29 -18.01
N ASP A 30 -4.29 11.11 -18.46
CA ASP A 30 -4.31 11.64 -19.84
C ASP A 30 -3.11 12.56 -20.14
N LEU A 31 -2.43 13.11 -19.15
CA LEU A 31 -1.21 13.92 -19.27
C LEU A 31 0.08 13.09 -19.21
N ASN A 32 0.02 11.80 -18.90
CA ASN A 32 1.18 10.99 -18.61
C ASN A 32 1.90 10.54 -19.88
N VAL A 33 2.95 11.26 -20.24
CA VAL A 33 3.82 10.96 -21.40
C VAL A 33 5.29 10.83 -21.05
N PHE A 34 5.69 11.13 -19.80
CA PHE A 34 7.07 11.09 -19.33
C PHE A 34 7.15 10.54 -17.91
N PRO A 35 8.15 9.69 -17.56
CA PRO A 35 9.21 9.16 -18.44
C PRO A 35 8.73 8.12 -19.44
N VAL A 36 7.56 7.52 -19.22
CA VAL A 36 6.93 6.51 -20.08
C VAL A 36 5.46 6.88 -20.29
N PRO A 37 4.92 6.75 -21.50
CA PRO A 37 3.54 7.08 -21.82
C PRO A 37 2.59 5.89 -21.52
N ASP A 38 2.55 5.45 -20.25
CA ASP A 38 1.72 4.33 -19.77
C ASP A 38 0.34 4.75 -19.26
N GLY A 39 0.12 6.08 -19.07
CA GLY A 39 -1.19 6.64 -18.72
C GLY A 39 -1.63 6.29 -17.29
N ASP A 40 -0.72 6.05 -16.37
CA ASP A 40 -1.02 5.51 -15.04
C ASP A 40 -0.62 6.45 -13.87
N THR A 41 0.03 7.61 -14.13
CA THR A 41 0.51 8.53 -13.10
C THR A 41 -0.57 8.91 -12.08
N GLY A 42 -1.77 9.24 -12.53
CA GLY A 42 -2.88 9.60 -11.64
C GLY A 42 -3.34 8.41 -10.79
N THR A 43 -3.40 7.23 -11.38
CA THR A 43 -3.72 5.97 -10.68
C THR A 43 -2.67 5.66 -9.62
N ASN A 44 -1.38 5.70 -9.99
CA ASN A 44 -0.28 5.42 -9.09
C ASN A 44 -0.23 6.38 -7.89
N MET A 45 -0.38 7.68 -8.12
CA MET A 45 -0.38 8.67 -7.03
C MET A 45 -1.62 8.52 -6.14
N CYS A 46 -2.80 8.24 -6.72
CA CYS A 46 -4.04 8.02 -5.99
C CYS A 46 -3.94 6.81 -5.06
N LEU A 47 -3.52 5.65 -5.57
CA LEU A 47 -3.36 4.43 -4.77
C LEU A 47 -2.28 4.59 -3.69
N THR A 48 -1.20 5.29 -4.03
CA THR A 48 -0.12 5.58 -3.08
C THR A 48 -0.62 6.37 -1.88
N ILE A 49 -1.32 7.50 -2.10
CA ILE A 49 -1.82 8.33 -1.00
C ILE A 49 -2.98 7.67 -0.25
N GLN A 50 -3.80 6.85 -0.93
CA GLN A 50 -4.88 6.10 -0.30
C GLN A 50 -4.38 5.12 0.76
N THR A 51 -3.23 4.47 0.53
CA THR A 51 -2.60 3.60 1.54
C THR A 51 -2.25 4.39 2.81
N ALA A 52 -1.70 5.60 2.67
CA ALA A 52 -1.43 6.46 3.82
C ALA A 52 -2.70 6.89 4.56
N VAL A 53 -3.78 7.21 3.83
CA VAL A 53 -5.09 7.54 4.43
C VAL A 53 -5.64 6.37 5.22
N ASN A 54 -5.54 5.14 4.70
CA ASN A 54 -5.99 3.94 5.39
C ASN A 54 -5.22 3.72 6.70
N GLU A 55 -3.90 3.92 6.70
CA GLU A 55 -3.11 3.85 7.93
C GLU A 55 -3.46 4.97 8.92
N LEU A 56 -3.68 6.20 8.44
CA LEU A 56 -4.12 7.32 9.29
C LEU A 56 -5.52 7.11 9.89
N ARG A 57 -6.43 6.39 9.20
CA ARG A 57 -7.76 6.06 9.73
C ARG A 57 -7.69 5.13 10.93
N LYS A 58 -6.75 4.18 10.94
CA LYS A 58 -6.53 3.24 12.05
C LYS A 58 -5.92 3.91 13.28
N ASN A 59 -5.37 5.13 13.13
CA ASN A 59 -4.61 5.83 14.14
C ASN A 59 -5.23 7.19 14.49
N GLN A 60 -5.00 7.67 15.71
CA GLN A 60 -5.40 9.00 16.18
C GLN A 60 -4.16 9.80 16.58
N PRO A 61 -3.39 10.34 15.60
CA PRO A 61 -2.15 11.04 15.90
C PRO A 61 -2.43 12.31 16.72
N ALA A 62 -1.77 12.43 17.87
CA ALA A 62 -1.88 13.60 18.73
C ALA A 62 -1.01 14.76 18.21
N THR A 63 0.13 14.46 17.59
CA THR A 63 1.11 15.42 17.10
C THR A 63 1.25 15.37 15.59
N VAL A 64 1.75 16.47 15.00
CA VAL A 64 2.06 16.51 13.56
C VAL A 64 3.22 15.55 13.22
N GLU A 65 4.17 15.35 14.14
CA GLU A 65 5.22 14.34 13.98
C GLU A 65 4.64 12.93 13.75
N GLU A 66 3.72 12.52 14.65
CA GLU A 66 3.07 11.20 14.53
C GLU A 66 2.29 11.06 13.22
N ALA A 67 1.51 12.08 12.86
CA ALA A 67 0.73 12.09 11.64
C ALA A 67 1.63 12.01 10.39
N ALA A 68 2.70 12.80 10.35
CA ALA A 68 3.66 12.80 9.24
C ALA A 68 4.42 11.48 9.13
N LYS A 69 4.79 10.86 10.27
CA LYS A 69 5.45 9.55 10.30
C LYS A 69 4.56 8.44 9.75
N ILE A 70 3.28 8.39 10.19
CA ILE A 70 2.30 7.41 9.70
C ILE A 70 2.09 7.62 8.20
N THR A 71 1.93 8.87 7.76
CA THR A 71 1.76 9.23 6.34
C THR A 71 2.94 8.76 5.50
N ALA A 72 4.16 9.09 5.90
CA ALA A 72 5.37 8.72 5.17
C ALA A 72 5.55 7.20 5.05
N SER A 73 5.30 6.46 6.14
CA SER A 73 5.36 5.00 6.15
C SER A 73 4.27 4.37 5.27
N GLY A 74 3.04 4.90 5.30
CA GLY A 74 1.94 4.44 4.46
C GLY A 74 2.22 4.71 2.97
N LEU A 75 2.69 5.91 2.64
CA LEU A 75 3.09 6.27 1.26
C LEU A 75 4.22 5.38 0.75
N LEU A 76 5.25 5.08 1.56
CA LEU A 76 6.36 4.23 1.13
C LEU A 76 5.87 2.82 0.78
N ARG A 77 5.04 2.22 1.65
CA ARG A 77 4.47 0.88 1.42
C ARG A 77 3.53 0.85 0.21
N GLY A 78 2.68 1.85 0.09
CA GLY A 78 1.73 1.97 -1.00
C GLY A 78 2.29 2.56 -2.30
N ALA A 79 3.56 3.01 -2.35
CA ALA A 79 4.10 3.71 -3.51
C ALA A 79 4.10 2.84 -4.77
N ARG A 80 3.56 3.37 -5.85
CA ARG A 80 3.46 2.72 -7.17
C ARG A 80 4.04 3.61 -8.24
N GLY A 81 4.74 3.02 -9.21
CA GLY A 81 5.42 3.73 -10.29
C GLY A 81 6.42 4.80 -9.80
N ASN A 82 7.06 5.49 -10.72
CA ASN A 82 7.96 6.61 -10.40
C ASN A 82 7.26 7.71 -9.61
N SER A 83 6.04 8.07 -10.02
CA SER A 83 5.27 9.16 -9.43
C SER A 83 4.91 8.90 -7.97
N GLY A 84 4.47 7.67 -7.65
CA GLY A 84 4.18 7.26 -6.28
C GLY A 84 5.43 7.19 -5.41
N VAL A 85 6.56 6.70 -5.93
CA VAL A 85 7.83 6.66 -5.20
C VAL A 85 8.31 8.07 -4.90
N ILE A 86 8.31 8.99 -5.88
CA ILE A 86 8.70 10.39 -5.66
C ILE A 86 7.77 11.06 -4.65
N LEU A 87 6.45 10.85 -4.74
CA LEU A 87 5.49 11.36 -3.75
C LEU A 87 5.83 10.86 -2.34
N SER A 88 6.16 9.57 -2.19
CA SER A 88 6.55 8.99 -0.89
C SER A 88 7.82 9.63 -0.32
N LEU A 89 8.79 9.94 -1.18
CA LEU A 89 10.05 10.58 -0.79
C LEU A 89 9.84 12.05 -0.35
N LEU A 90 8.97 12.79 -1.03
CA LEU A 90 8.60 14.15 -0.62
C LEU A 90 8.01 14.15 0.79
N PHE A 91 7.04 13.30 1.08
CA PHE A 91 6.44 13.19 2.42
C PHE A 91 7.38 12.59 3.46
N ARG A 92 8.30 11.71 3.05
CA ARG A 92 9.34 11.18 3.95
C ARG A 92 10.26 12.28 4.46
N GLY A 93 10.75 13.16 3.57
CA GLY A 93 11.55 14.30 3.98
C GLY A 93 10.77 15.27 4.87
N MET A 94 9.48 15.51 4.55
CA MET A 94 8.59 16.29 5.41
C MET A 94 8.49 15.68 6.82
N SER A 95 8.28 14.38 6.92
CA SER A 95 8.22 13.67 8.21
C SER A 95 9.51 13.79 9.01
N LYS A 96 10.66 13.72 8.34
CA LYS A 96 11.98 13.89 8.97
C LYS A 96 12.16 15.29 9.56
N ALA A 97 11.75 16.34 8.84
CA ALA A 97 11.84 17.72 9.31
C ALA A 97 10.85 18.05 10.45
N LEU A 98 9.71 17.34 10.50
CA LEU A 98 8.68 17.50 11.52
C LEU A 98 8.95 16.67 12.80
N LYS A 99 10.09 15.99 12.89
CA LYS A 99 10.47 15.23 14.08
C LYS A 99 10.58 16.15 15.31
N GLY A 100 9.92 15.76 16.40
CA GLY A 100 9.85 16.54 17.65
C GLY A 100 8.86 17.71 17.61
N VAL A 101 8.09 17.90 16.55
CA VAL A 101 7.12 18.98 16.40
C VAL A 101 5.72 18.50 16.78
N ALA A 102 5.11 19.14 17.80
CA ALA A 102 3.75 18.83 18.22
C ALA A 102 2.71 19.46 17.27
N GLU A 103 2.88 20.75 16.97
CA GLU A 103 2.07 21.51 16.02
C GLU A 103 3.00 22.33 15.12
N ALA A 104 2.79 22.28 13.80
CA ALA A 104 3.62 23.00 12.85
C ALA A 104 3.02 24.36 12.47
N ASP A 105 3.83 25.39 12.46
CA ASP A 105 3.53 26.70 11.88
C ASP A 105 3.95 26.78 10.40
N GLY A 106 3.80 27.94 9.76
CA GLY A 106 4.15 28.15 8.36
C GLY A 106 5.63 27.92 8.08
N ALA A 107 6.52 28.36 8.98
CA ALA A 107 7.97 28.20 8.80
C ALA A 107 8.38 26.71 8.91
N GLN A 108 7.78 25.97 9.82
CA GLN A 108 8.02 24.53 9.97
C GLN A 108 7.45 23.74 8.80
N LEU A 109 6.28 24.13 8.27
CA LEU A 109 5.73 23.55 7.03
C LEU A 109 6.66 23.80 5.84
N ALA A 110 7.13 25.03 5.64
CA ALA A 110 8.05 25.41 4.57
C ALA A 110 9.37 24.62 4.64
N ALA A 111 9.96 24.52 5.84
CA ALA A 111 11.15 23.73 6.08
C ALA A 111 10.91 22.22 5.79
N ALA A 112 9.73 21.71 6.15
CA ALA A 112 9.36 20.35 5.85
C ALA A 112 9.22 20.09 4.35
N MET A 113 8.60 20.98 3.58
CA MET A 113 8.54 20.90 2.12
C MET A 113 9.94 20.90 1.50
N GLN A 114 10.84 21.76 1.99
CA GLN A 114 12.22 21.83 1.51
C GLN A 114 13.02 20.55 1.77
N GLU A 115 12.89 19.95 2.95
CA GLU A 115 13.53 18.67 3.27
C GLU A 115 12.92 17.51 2.45
N GLY A 116 11.62 17.59 2.13
CA GLY A 116 10.96 16.70 1.18
C GLY A 116 11.64 16.71 -0.19
N VAL A 117 11.85 17.91 -0.73
CA VAL A 117 12.55 18.11 -2.01
C VAL A 117 13.98 17.58 -1.96
N ALA A 118 14.74 17.90 -0.91
CA ALA A 118 16.11 17.42 -0.74
C ALA A 118 16.17 15.88 -0.71
N THR A 119 15.23 15.25 0.00
CA THR A 119 15.10 13.79 0.08
C THR A 119 14.79 13.18 -1.29
N ALA A 120 13.85 13.75 -2.05
CA ALA A 120 13.48 13.25 -3.37
C ALA A 120 14.64 13.39 -4.39
N TYR A 121 15.28 14.54 -4.46
CA TYR A 121 16.45 14.74 -5.35
C TYR A 121 17.62 13.83 -4.99
N GLY A 122 17.87 13.58 -3.70
CA GLY A 122 18.93 12.68 -3.25
C GLY A 122 18.70 11.21 -3.60
N ALA A 123 17.44 10.80 -3.77
CA ALA A 123 17.06 9.43 -4.08
C ALA A 123 16.99 9.12 -5.59
N VAL A 124 16.69 10.13 -6.42
CA VAL A 124 16.62 9.99 -7.88
C VAL A 124 18.02 10.11 -8.49
N MET A 125 18.46 9.08 -9.18
CA MET A 125 19.82 9.02 -9.75
C MET A 125 20.10 10.08 -10.82
N LYS A 126 19.12 10.37 -11.66
CA LYS A 126 19.20 11.37 -12.75
C LYS A 126 17.95 12.24 -12.71
N PRO A 127 17.91 13.25 -11.82
CA PRO A 127 16.77 14.15 -11.74
C PRO A 127 16.56 14.86 -13.07
N ALA A 128 15.35 14.77 -13.63
CA ALA A 128 14.96 15.47 -14.83
C ALA A 128 14.26 16.77 -14.46
N GLU A 129 14.69 17.89 -15.07
CA GLU A 129 14.00 19.17 -14.95
C GLU A 129 12.71 19.18 -15.80
N GLY A 130 11.76 20.03 -15.43
CA GLY A 130 10.43 20.05 -16.04
C GLY A 130 9.52 18.90 -15.58
N THR A 131 9.74 18.39 -14.36
CA THR A 131 8.96 17.31 -13.76
C THR A 131 8.44 17.70 -12.38
N VAL A 132 7.75 16.78 -11.70
CA VAL A 132 7.31 16.94 -10.31
C VAL A 132 8.44 17.40 -9.37
N LEU A 133 9.69 17.02 -9.66
CA LEU A 133 10.86 17.47 -8.90
C LEU A 133 11.08 18.99 -9.03
N THR A 134 10.98 19.53 -10.24
CA THR A 134 11.09 20.96 -10.48
C THR A 134 9.94 21.72 -9.84
N VAL A 135 8.71 21.25 -10.03
CA VAL A 135 7.49 21.85 -9.45
C VAL A 135 7.57 21.87 -7.93
N SER A 136 7.91 20.75 -7.30
CA SER A 136 8.04 20.67 -5.85
C SER A 136 9.16 21.55 -5.30
N ARG A 137 10.30 21.64 -6.00
CA ARG A 137 11.44 22.47 -5.61
C ARG A 137 11.10 23.95 -5.59
N LEU A 138 10.49 24.46 -6.65
CA LEU A 138 10.16 25.89 -6.75
C LEU A 138 8.98 26.25 -5.83
N ALA A 139 8.01 25.35 -5.64
CA ALA A 139 6.96 25.52 -4.65
C ALA A 139 7.52 25.58 -3.21
N ALA A 140 8.45 24.70 -2.85
CA ALA A 140 9.08 24.69 -1.52
C ALA A 140 9.98 25.92 -1.30
N GLN A 141 10.68 26.38 -2.32
CA GLN A 141 11.45 27.63 -2.24
C GLN A 141 10.53 28.81 -1.95
N ARG A 142 9.42 28.94 -2.67
CA ARG A 142 8.43 30.01 -2.42
C ARG A 142 7.80 29.89 -1.04
N ALA A 143 7.56 28.66 -0.55
CA ALA A 143 7.08 28.44 0.80
C ALA A 143 8.02 29.06 1.86
N LEU A 144 9.35 28.88 1.71
CA LEU A 144 10.34 29.46 2.62
C LEU A 144 10.32 31.00 2.58
N GLU A 145 10.20 31.59 1.39
CA GLU A 145 10.09 33.03 1.22
C GLU A 145 8.79 33.56 1.89
N ALA A 146 7.66 32.93 1.60
CA ALA A 146 6.35 33.28 2.15
C ALA A 146 6.31 33.18 3.69
N ALA A 147 6.96 32.17 4.26
CA ALA A 147 7.07 32.05 5.71
C ALA A 147 7.85 33.22 6.37
N GLY A 148 8.81 33.81 5.64
CA GLY A 148 9.49 35.03 6.06
C GLY A 148 8.63 36.30 5.96
N GLU A 149 7.62 36.30 5.09
CA GLU A 149 6.65 37.39 4.95
C GLU A 149 5.55 37.28 6.01
N ARG A 150 5.02 36.03 6.17
CA ARG A 150 3.91 35.73 7.07
C ARG A 150 3.95 34.26 7.48
N ASN A 151 4.07 34.00 8.79
CA ASN A 151 4.25 32.64 9.33
C ASN A 151 2.91 31.89 9.58
N ASP A 152 1.93 32.04 8.69
CA ASP A 152 0.66 31.29 8.75
C ASP A 152 0.72 30.13 7.79
N ALA A 153 0.38 28.93 8.25
CA ALA A 153 0.51 27.72 7.45
C ALA A 153 -0.36 27.73 6.17
N ASP A 154 -1.57 28.31 6.23
CA ASP A 154 -2.47 28.45 5.07
C ASP A 154 -1.90 29.40 4.03
N TYR A 155 -1.31 30.54 4.44
CA TYR A 155 -0.68 31.50 3.54
C TYR A 155 0.55 30.91 2.84
N VAL A 156 1.41 30.24 3.61
CA VAL A 156 2.63 29.61 3.10
C VAL A 156 2.28 28.53 2.05
N LEU A 157 1.29 27.69 2.35
CA LEU A 157 0.86 26.65 1.42
C LEU A 157 0.21 27.23 0.17
N GLU A 158 -0.60 28.28 0.29
CA GLU A 158 -1.21 28.96 -0.84
C GLU A 158 -0.16 29.55 -1.80
N GLU A 159 0.84 30.24 -1.27
CA GLU A 159 1.91 30.83 -2.07
C GLU A 159 2.78 29.77 -2.76
N ALA A 160 3.04 28.64 -2.06
CA ALA A 160 3.70 27.49 -2.65
C ALA A 160 2.92 26.91 -3.84
N ILE A 161 1.62 26.75 -3.71
CA ILE A 161 0.72 26.23 -4.75
C ILE A 161 0.69 27.17 -5.95
N LYS A 162 0.55 28.48 -5.73
CA LYS A 162 0.55 29.48 -6.83
C LYS A 162 1.82 29.41 -7.66
N THR A 163 2.98 29.38 -7.02
CA THR A 163 4.27 29.25 -7.70
C THR A 163 4.41 27.87 -8.35
N GLY A 164 3.91 26.83 -7.71
CA GLY A 164 3.87 25.49 -8.28
C GLY A 164 3.12 25.44 -9.60
N TYR A 165 1.93 26.03 -9.70
CA TYR A 165 1.16 26.10 -10.97
C TYR A 165 1.84 26.95 -12.03
N ALA A 166 2.46 28.07 -11.66
CA ALA A 166 3.25 28.85 -12.61
C ALA A 166 4.40 27.99 -13.18
N THR A 167 5.10 27.26 -12.31
CA THR A 167 6.18 26.34 -12.72
C THR A 167 5.65 25.19 -13.57
N LEU A 168 4.48 24.62 -13.20
CA LEU A 168 3.86 23.54 -13.96
C LEU A 168 3.61 23.94 -15.42
N ALA A 169 3.11 25.14 -15.67
CA ALA A 169 2.91 25.65 -17.01
C ALA A 169 4.21 25.74 -17.82
N GLU A 170 5.35 25.94 -17.17
CA GLU A 170 6.66 26.02 -17.81
C GLU A 170 7.28 24.64 -18.08
N THR A 171 6.79 23.56 -17.45
CA THR A 171 7.35 22.20 -17.61
C THR A 171 7.35 21.74 -19.07
N THR A 172 6.35 22.12 -19.84
CA THR A 172 6.25 21.85 -21.28
C THR A 172 7.47 22.39 -22.06
N GLU A 173 7.99 23.55 -21.69
CA GLU A 173 9.19 24.11 -22.36
C GLU A 173 10.50 23.53 -21.77
N MET A 174 10.51 23.07 -20.54
CA MET A 174 11.69 22.52 -19.87
C MET A 174 12.01 21.09 -20.30
N ASN A 175 10.99 20.28 -20.63
CA ASN A 175 11.15 18.87 -20.98
C ASN A 175 10.80 18.65 -22.47
N PRO A 176 11.74 18.15 -23.30
CA PRO A 176 11.51 17.95 -24.73
C PRO A 176 10.38 16.96 -25.05
N VAL A 177 10.15 15.94 -24.19
CA VAL A 177 9.06 14.94 -24.37
C VAL A 177 7.71 15.60 -24.13
N LEU A 178 7.57 16.38 -23.04
CA LEU A 178 6.36 17.14 -22.74
C LEU A 178 6.06 18.17 -23.85
N LYS A 179 7.11 18.83 -24.37
CA LYS A 179 6.98 19.78 -25.48
C LYS A 179 6.48 19.12 -26.75
N LYS A 180 6.98 17.93 -27.09
CA LYS A 180 6.56 17.14 -28.26
C LYS A 180 5.10 16.73 -28.15
N ALA A 181 4.64 16.35 -26.94
CA ALA A 181 3.25 15.95 -26.67
C ALA A 181 2.30 17.12 -26.41
N GLY A 182 2.80 18.34 -26.20
CA GLY A 182 1.98 19.53 -25.95
C GLY A 182 1.28 19.55 -24.58
N VAL A 183 1.84 18.86 -23.57
CA VAL A 183 1.24 18.72 -22.25
C VAL A 183 2.18 19.19 -21.14
N VAL A 184 1.64 19.43 -19.94
CA VAL A 184 2.38 19.68 -18.69
C VAL A 184 2.75 18.37 -18.02
N ASP A 185 3.66 18.41 -17.01
CA ASP A 185 4.05 17.23 -16.26
C ASP A 185 2.90 16.68 -15.42
N ALA A 186 2.51 15.43 -15.66
CA ALA A 186 1.43 14.73 -14.96
C ALA A 186 1.71 14.60 -13.45
N GLY A 187 2.94 14.24 -13.07
CA GLY A 187 3.34 14.11 -11.66
C GLY A 187 3.30 15.44 -10.91
N GLY A 188 3.77 16.53 -11.54
CA GLY A 188 3.68 17.89 -11.01
C GLY A 188 2.23 18.35 -10.82
N LYS A 189 1.36 18.08 -11.80
CA LYS A 189 -0.08 18.36 -11.70
C LYS A 189 -0.69 17.60 -10.51
N GLY A 190 -0.43 16.30 -10.40
CA GLY A 190 -0.95 15.47 -9.30
C GLY A 190 -0.46 15.93 -7.92
N TYR A 191 0.81 16.32 -7.81
CA TYR A 191 1.37 16.86 -6.56
C TYR A 191 0.65 18.14 -6.13
N LEU A 192 0.40 19.08 -7.07
CA LEU A 192 -0.29 20.33 -6.77
C LEU A 192 -1.76 20.11 -6.37
N ILE A 193 -2.46 19.19 -7.01
CA ILE A 193 -3.83 18.80 -6.63
C ILE A 193 -3.86 18.26 -5.18
N ILE A 194 -2.88 17.47 -4.78
CA ILE A 194 -2.76 17.01 -3.39
C ILE A 194 -2.57 18.19 -2.44
N LEU A 195 -1.66 19.13 -2.77
CA LEU A 195 -1.43 20.32 -1.94
C LEU A 195 -2.66 21.22 -1.85
N GLU A 196 -3.42 21.39 -2.94
CA GLU A 196 -4.69 22.13 -2.94
C GLU A 196 -5.72 21.48 -1.99
N GLY A 197 -5.86 20.15 -2.06
CA GLY A 197 -6.72 19.43 -1.12
C GLY A 197 -6.26 19.62 0.33
N MET A 198 -4.96 19.63 0.58
CA MET A 198 -4.40 19.90 1.91
C MET A 198 -4.72 21.33 2.37
N LEU A 199 -4.63 22.33 1.49
CA LEU A 199 -4.96 23.72 1.80
C LEU A 199 -6.46 23.89 2.10
N ARG A 200 -7.32 23.25 1.31
CA ARG A 200 -8.80 23.30 1.50
C ARG A 200 -9.19 22.69 2.86
N ALA A 201 -8.59 21.57 3.25
CA ALA A 201 -8.78 20.98 4.56
C ALA A 201 -8.33 21.92 5.69
N LEU A 202 -7.18 22.59 5.52
CA LEU A 202 -6.64 23.54 6.49
C LEU A 202 -7.57 24.76 6.67
N ARG A 203 -8.31 25.14 5.62
CA ARG A 203 -9.34 26.20 5.63
C ARG A 203 -10.70 25.73 6.12
N GLY A 204 -10.84 24.46 6.46
CA GLY A 204 -12.09 23.90 7.02
C GLY A 204 -13.17 23.66 5.98
N GLU A 205 -12.82 23.48 4.70
CA GLU A 205 -13.76 23.11 3.66
C GLU A 205 -14.22 21.66 3.84
N GLU A 206 -15.42 21.33 3.37
CA GLU A 206 -15.94 19.96 3.34
C GLU A 206 -15.39 19.20 2.13
N ILE A 207 -15.15 17.90 2.30
CA ILE A 207 -14.63 17.04 1.22
C ILE A 207 -15.66 16.99 0.09
N PRO A 208 -15.32 17.36 -1.15
CA PRO A 208 -16.28 17.39 -2.25
C PRO A 208 -16.75 15.99 -2.66
N GLU A 209 -18.02 15.84 -3.00
CA GLU A 209 -18.55 14.64 -3.67
C GLU A 209 -17.99 14.55 -5.11
N VAL A 210 -17.83 13.31 -5.60
CA VAL A 210 -17.04 13.02 -6.82
C VAL A 210 -17.86 13.31 -8.08
N GLU A 211 -17.49 14.33 -8.87
CA GLU A 211 -17.84 14.44 -10.29
C GLU A 211 -16.55 14.51 -11.13
N GLU A 212 -16.35 13.57 -12.06
CA GLU A 212 -15.21 13.56 -12.97
C GLU A 212 -15.37 14.62 -14.06
N GLN A 213 -14.41 15.55 -14.15
CA GLN A 213 -14.31 16.51 -15.26
C GLN A 213 -13.20 16.09 -16.22
N ALA A 214 -13.50 15.99 -17.52
CA ALA A 214 -12.53 15.66 -18.56
C ALA A 214 -11.91 16.96 -19.12
N GLU A 215 -10.60 17.09 -19.00
CA GLU A 215 -9.78 18.14 -19.60
C GLU A 215 -8.67 17.52 -20.50
N GLU A 216 -7.89 18.32 -21.16
CA GLU A 216 -6.86 18.06 -22.18
C GLU A 216 -6.22 16.65 -22.19
N LYS A 217 -6.31 15.97 -23.33
CA LYS A 217 -5.69 14.67 -23.56
C LYS A 217 -4.35 14.82 -24.26
N ALA A 218 -3.38 14.00 -23.84
CA ALA A 218 -2.10 13.88 -24.52
C ALA A 218 -2.26 13.24 -25.90
N ASP A 219 -1.40 13.63 -26.84
CA ASP A 219 -1.26 12.97 -28.14
C ASP A 219 -0.29 11.77 -28.02
N PHE A 220 -0.80 10.64 -27.56
CA PHE A 220 -0.02 9.41 -27.43
C PHE A 220 0.50 8.86 -28.76
N ALA A 221 -0.13 9.20 -29.90
CA ALA A 221 0.32 8.77 -31.23
C ALA A 221 1.61 9.49 -31.68
N ALA A 222 1.97 10.62 -31.03
CA ALA A 222 3.19 11.34 -31.30
C ALA A 222 4.45 10.71 -30.66
N ILE A 223 4.26 9.74 -29.73
CA ILE A 223 5.34 9.08 -28.97
C ILE A 223 5.52 7.68 -29.56
N GLY A 224 6.73 7.36 -30.03
CA GLY A 224 7.05 6.07 -30.66
C GLY A 224 7.75 5.12 -29.69
N ASP A 225 7.79 3.81 -30.04
CA ASP A 225 8.52 2.75 -29.30
C ASP A 225 10.02 3.07 -29.08
N GLU A 226 10.60 3.95 -29.91
CA GLU A 226 12.02 4.37 -29.82
C GLU A 226 12.30 5.25 -28.57
N ASP A 227 11.27 5.79 -27.94
CA ASP A 227 11.39 6.64 -26.75
C ASP A 227 11.50 5.77 -25.45
N ILE A 228 11.19 4.46 -25.50
CA ILE A 228 11.28 3.51 -24.36
C ILE A 228 12.59 2.72 -24.43
N THR A 229 13.59 3.13 -23.64
CA THR A 229 14.93 2.51 -23.63
C THR A 229 14.89 1.08 -23.09
N PHE A 230 14.28 0.85 -21.91
CA PHE A 230 14.14 -0.44 -21.24
C PHE A 230 12.67 -0.87 -21.22
N ALA A 231 12.42 -2.17 -21.42
CA ALA A 231 11.07 -2.67 -21.65
C ALA A 231 10.23 -2.82 -20.38
N PHE A 232 10.84 -3.08 -19.21
CA PHE A 232 10.11 -3.46 -18.02
C PHE A 232 10.24 -2.42 -16.90
N ASP A 233 9.10 -1.88 -16.46
CA ASP A 233 8.98 -1.25 -15.15
C ASP A 233 9.04 -2.35 -14.08
N THR A 234 10.00 -2.19 -13.15
CA THR A 234 10.28 -3.17 -12.12
C THR A 234 10.28 -2.47 -10.75
N VAL A 235 9.27 -2.77 -9.95
CA VAL A 235 9.12 -2.23 -8.58
C VAL A 235 9.19 -3.37 -7.59
N PHE A 236 9.98 -3.22 -6.52
CA PHE A 236 10.04 -4.22 -5.47
C PHE A 236 10.35 -3.63 -4.10
N ILE A 237 9.92 -4.36 -3.05
CA ILE A 237 10.15 -4.04 -1.65
C ILE A 237 10.97 -5.17 -1.03
N VAL A 238 12.01 -4.80 -0.29
CA VAL A 238 12.88 -5.72 0.44
C VAL A 238 12.91 -5.34 1.91
N ARG A 239 12.60 -6.28 2.80
CA ARG A 239 12.83 -6.13 4.23
C ARG A 239 14.28 -6.37 4.52
N LYS A 240 14.97 -5.40 5.12
CA LYS A 240 16.39 -5.48 5.46
C LYS A 240 16.64 -6.60 6.47
N THR A 241 17.54 -7.51 6.14
CA THR A 241 18.06 -8.52 7.07
C THR A 241 19.54 -8.31 7.35
N THR A 242 20.15 -7.31 6.70
CA THR A 242 21.55 -6.93 6.85
C THR A 242 21.67 -5.41 6.99
N ASN A 243 22.72 -4.94 7.64
CA ASN A 243 23.06 -3.52 7.71
C ASN A 243 23.98 -3.08 6.54
N ARG A 244 23.92 -3.79 5.41
CA ARG A 244 24.75 -3.49 4.25
C ARG A 244 24.27 -2.19 3.60
N PRO A 245 25.18 -1.22 3.31
CA PRO A 245 24.81 0.00 2.59
C PRO A 245 24.26 -0.31 1.19
N LEU A 246 23.25 0.45 0.75
CA LEU A 246 22.60 0.24 -0.54
C LEU A 246 23.40 0.79 -1.74
N ASP A 247 24.56 1.40 -1.53
CA ASP A 247 25.38 1.99 -2.60
C ASP A 247 25.77 0.97 -3.68
N GLY A 248 26.14 -0.26 -3.26
CA GLY A 248 26.47 -1.35 -4.20
C GLY A 248 25.24 -1.84 -4.99
N LEU A 249 24.07 -1.86 -4.39
CA LEU A 249 22.81 -2.14 -5.10
C LEU A 249 22.50 -1.04 -6.11
N ARG A 250 22.66 0.22 -5.71
CA ARG A 250 22.43 1.39 -6.54
C ARG A 250 23.35 1.40 -7.76
N GLU A 251 24.63 1.12 -7.57
CA GLU A 251 25.60 1.01 -8.66
C GLU A 251 25.25 -0.12 -9.63
N TYR A 252 24.91 -1.31 -9.10
CA TYR A 252 24.53 -2.45 -9.93
C TYR A 252 23.28 -2.16 -10.77
N LEU A 253 22.20 -1.67 -10.15
CA LEU A 253 20.94 -1.39 -10.83
C LEU A 253 21.09 -0.27 -11.88
N SER A 254 21.93 0.72 -11.61
CA SER A 254 22.26 1.79 -12.60
C SER A 254 22.98 1.25 -13.81
N GLY A 255 23.67 0.11 -13.69
CA GLY A 255 24.36 -0.55 -14.80
C GLY A 255 23.45 -1.40 -15.69
N ILE A 256 22.27 -1.81 -15.20
CA ILE A 256 21.34 -2.67 -15.93
C ILE A 256 20.02 -2.00 -16.29
N GLY A 257 19.84 -0.73 -15.94
CA GLY A 257 18.58 -0.04 -16.16
C GLY A 257 18.69 1.49 -16.04
N ASP A 258 17.56 2.16 -16.21
CA ASP A 258 17.40 3.58 -15.98
C ASP A 258 16.23 3.90 -15.03
N SER A 259 15.87 5.16 -14.88
CA SER A 259 14.78 5.63 -14.01
C SER A 259 14.85 5.12 -12.57
N LEU A 260 16.06 4.76 -12.12
CA LEU A 260 16.30 4.18 -10.80
C LEU A 260 15.96 5.14 -9.67
N VAL A 261 15.05 4.72 -8.79
CA VAL A 261 14.70 5.41 -7.56
C VAL A 261 14.72 4.40 -6.40
N ILE A 262 15.46 4.72 -5.32
CA ILE A 262 15.52 3.89 -4.12
C ILE A 262 15.07 4.73 -2.92
N GLY A 263 13.93 4.35 -2.34
CA GLY A 263 13.44 4.84 -1.05
C GLY A 263 13.73 3.82 0.05
N GLU A 264 14.27 4.24 1.20
CA GLU A 264 14.55 3.34 2.32
C GLU A 264 14.07 3.91 3.65
N ASP A 265 13.69 3.07 4.58
CA ASP A 265 13.49 3.35 6.00
C ASP A 265 14.37 2.45 6.88
N ASP A 266 14.12 2.42 8.19
CA ASP A 266 14.93 1.63 9.12
C ASP A 266 14.78 0.12 8.91
N GLU A 267 13.63 -0.35 8.40
CA GLU A 267 13.26 -1.76 8.29
C GLU A 267 13.30 -2.30 6.85
N SER A 268 13.05 -1.42 5.87
CA SER A 268 12.85 -1.82 4.47
C SER A 268 13.46 -0.83 3.48
N PHE A 269 13.54 -1.27 2.22
CA PHE A 269 13.75 -0.36 1.09
C PHE A 269 12.87 -0.77 -0.09
N LYS A 270 12.46 0.23 -0.85
CA LYS A 270 11.71 0.08 -2.08
C LYS A 270 12.54 0.58 -3.25
N VAL A 271 12.56 -0.21 -4.30
CA VAL A 271 13.24 0.12 -5.56
C VAL A 271 12.20 0.23 -6.66
N HIS A 272 12.39 1.22 -7.52
CA HIS A 272 11.79 1.33 -8.84
C HIS A 272 12.91 1.45 -9.85
N VAL A 273 12.91 0.65 -10.90
CA VAL A 273 13.91 0.64 -11.98
C VAL A 273 13.30 0.16 -13.28
N HIS A 274 13.61 0.85 -14.38
CA HIS A 274 13.31 0.35 -15.72
C HIS A 274 14.48 -0.49 -16.21
N THR A 275 14.27 -1.75 -16.58
CA THR A 275 15.33 -2.68 -16.99
C THR A 275 14.81 -3.71 -18.00
N ASP A 276 15.69 -4.27 -18.82
CA ASP A 276 15.36 -5.44 -19.66
C ASP A 276 15.60 -6.78 -18.92
N THR A 277 16.23 -6.74 -17.72
CA THR A 277 16.55 -7.93 -16.92
C THR A 277 16.00 -7.82 -15.49
N PRO A 278 14.65 -7.81 -15.31
CA PRO A 278 14.04 -7.67 -13.99
C PRO A 278 14.45 -8.77 -12.99
N GLY A 279 14.70 -9.99 -13.49
CA GLY A 279 15.17 -11.09 -12.66
C GLY A 279 16.53 -10.82 -12.03
N ASP A 280 17.45 -10.17 -12.73
CA ASP A 280 18.78 -9.82 -12.20
C ASP A 280 18.67 -8.72 -11.13
N ALA A 281 17.77 -7.76 -11.31
CA ALA A 281 17.49 -6.73 -10.33
C ALA A 281 16.98 -7.34 -9.00
N LEU A 282 16.04 -8.27 -9.07
CA LEU A 282 15.50 -8.97 -7.90
C LEU A 282 16.55 -9.85 -7.21
N ASN A 283 17.34 -10.60 -7.98
CA ASN A 283 18.41 -11.46 -7.46
C ASN A 283 19.48 -10.64 -6.71
N GLU A 284 19.87 -9.47 -7.22
CA GLU A 284 20.83 -8.59 -6.55
C GLU A 284 20.23 -8.03 -5.26
N ALA A 285 18.96 -7.59 -5.29
CA ALA A 285 18.27 -7.03 -4.14
C ALA A 285 18.15 -8.01 -2.95
N GLN A 286 17.96 -9.31 -3.22
CA GLN A 286 17.87 -10.34 -2.18
C GLN A 286 19.17 -10.51 -1.36
N LYS A 287 20.30 -10.00 -1.82
CA LYS A 287 21.55 -9.99 -1.03
C LYS A 287 21.51 -9.01 0.15
N TYR A 288 20.50 -8.15 0.20
CA TYR A 288 20.33 -7.12 1.23
C TYR A 288 19.21 -7.45 2.22
N GLY A 289 18.32 -8.39 1.85
CA GLY A 289 17.21 -8.77 2.69
C GLY A 289 16.23 -9.72 2.02
N THR A 290 15.06 -9.85 2.61
CA THR A 290 13.98 -10.69 2.11
C THR A 290 13.06 -9.88 1.19
N LEU A 291 12.86 -10.36 -0.04
CA LEU A 291 11.91 -9.78 -0.99
C LEU A 291 10.48 -9.97 -0.45
N GLU A 292 9.73 -8.90 -0.29
CA GLU A 292 8.34 -8.93 0.19
C GLU A 292 7.32 -8.76 -0.94
N LEU A 293 7.66 -7.93 -1.92
CA LEU A 293 6.80 -7.64 -3.06
C LEU A 293 7.66 -7.42 -4.29
N ALA A 294 7.19 -7.87 -5.45
CA ALA A 294 7.74 -7.51 -6.75
C ALA A 294 6.61 -7.33 -7.76
N LYS A 295 6.68 -6.27 -8.56
CA LYS A 295 5.80 -5.93 -9.67
C LYS A 295 6.65 -5.71 -10.90
N ILE A 296 6.28 -6.32 -12.03
CA ILE A 296 6.99 -6.18 -13.31
C ILE A 296 5.95 -5.97 -14.40
N GLU A 297 6.04 -4.86 -15.12
CA GLU A 297 5.13 -4.50 -16.20
C GLU A 297 5.89 -4.21 -17.49
N ASN A 298 5.32 -4.60 -18.63
CA ASN A 298 5.91 -4.31 -19.95
C ASN A 298 5.39 -2.98 -20.48
N MET A 299 6.20 -1.94 -20.36
CA MET A 299 5.88 -0.57 -20.77
C MET A 299 5.65 -0.41 -22.27
N ARG A 300 6.36 -1.21 -23.11
CA ARG A 300 6.15 -1.17 -24.57
C ARG A 300 4.77 -1.70 -24.95
N THR A 301 4.31 -2.76 -24.26
CA THR A 301 2.96 -3.29 -24.47
C THR A 301 1.90 -2.29 -24.02
N GLN A 302 2.10 -1.64 -22.86
CA GLN A 302 1.19 -0.62 -22.34
C GLN A 302 1.09 0.59 -23.29
N ALA A 303 2.24 1.11 -23.77
CA ALA A 303 2.29 2.21 -24.74
C ALA A 303 1.58 1.84 -26.06
N ALA A 304 1.81 0.63 -26.59
CA ALA A 304 1.17 0.15 -27.81
C ALA A 304 -0.36 0.02 -27.65
N ASP A 305 -0.85 -0.41 -26.49
CA ASP A 305 -2.27 -0.51 -26.19
C ASP A 305 -2.93 0.88 -26.12
N LEU A 306 -2.29 1.84 -25.46
CA LEU A 306 -2.77 3.23 -25.40
C LEU A 306 -2.77 3.90 -26.78
N ALA A 307 -1.72 3.73 -27.57
CA ALA A 307 -1.65 4.24 -28.95
C ALA A 307 -2.75 3.64 -29.84
N ALA A 308 -3.16 2.41 -29.59
CA ALA A 308 -4.28 1.75 -30.27
C ALA A 308 -5.66 2.09 -29.69
N GLY A 309 -5.73 3.01 -28.71
CA GLY A 309 -6.98 3.41 -28.04
C GLY A 309 -7.55 2.31 -27.12
N ARG A 310 -6.74 1.31 -26.76
CA ARG A 310 -7.12 0.26 -25.80
C ARG A 310 -6.68 0.67 -24.40
N LYS A 311 -7.35 0.13 -23.37
CA LYS A 311 -6.88 0.28 -21.99
C LYS A 311 -5.56 -0.49 -21.83
N ALA A 312 -4.51 0.16 -21.34
CA ALA A 312 -3.26 -0.51 -21.00
C ALA A 312 -3.51 -1.54 -19.90
N GLN A 313 -2.94 -2.74 -20.05
CA GLN A 313 -2.99 -3.74 -18.99
C GLN A 313 -1.99 -3.36 -17.89
N SER A 314 -2.45 -3.31 -16.65
CA SER A 314 -1.65 -3.04 -15.46
C SER A 314 -1.89 -4.13 -14.42
N THR A 315 -0.90 -4.40 -13.59
CA THR A 315 -1.08 -5.26 -12.40
C THR A 315 -2.06 -4.66 -11.40
N ASP A 316 -2.39 -3.37 -11.51
CA ASP A 316 -3.46 -2.76 -10.70
C ASP A 316 -4.84 -3.36 -11.05
N ASP A 317 -5.04 -3.84 -12.28
CA ASP A 317 -6.23 -4.60 -12.64
C ASP A 317 -6.25 -5.99 -11.97
N LEU A 318 -5.08 -6.60 -11.75
CA LEU A 318 -4.95 -7.84 -10.97
C LEU A 318 -5.17 -7.59 -9.48
N ASP A 319 -4.63 -6.50 -8.93
CA ASP A 319 -4.87 -6.10 -7.54
C ASP A 319 -6.36 -5.81 -7.29
N ALA A 320 -7.06 -5.19 -8.24
CA ALA A 320 -8.51 -4.98 -8.17
C ALA A 320 -9.28 -6.31 -8.24
N ILE A 321 -8.82 -7.26 -9.06
CA ILE A 321 -9.39 -8.62 -9.14
C ILE A 321 -9.08 -9.39 -7.86
N GLU A 322 -7.87 -9.28 -7.29
CA GLU A 322 -7.51 -9.87 -5.99
C GLU A 322 -8.34 -9.24 -4.86
N GLU A 323 -8.54 -7.91 -4.85
CA GLU A 323 -9.40 -7.24 -3.88
C GLU A 323 -10.87 -7.65 -4.03
N GLU A 324 -11.36 -7.89 -5.24
CA GLU A 324 -12.70 -8.41 -5.50
C GLU A 324 -12.80 -9.90 -5.11
N LEU A 325 -11.76 -10.68 -5.37
CA LEU A 325 -11.62 -12.07 -4.89
C LEU A 325 -11.49 -12.13 -3.37
N GLU A 326 -10.72 -11.23 -2.73
CA GLU A 326 -10.64 -11.12 -1.28
C GLU A 326 -11.97 -10.67 -0.67
N LYS A 327 -12.67 -9.71 -1.27
CA LYS A 327 -14.03 -9.32 -0.85
C LYS A 327 -15.03 -10.46 -1.02
N SER A 328 -14.93 -11.26 -2.07
CA SER A 328 -15.75 -12.45 -2.26
C SER A 328 -15.33 -13.59 -1.32
N ALA A 329 -14.03 -13.68 -0.98
CA ALA A 329 -13.49 -14.62 -0.01
C ALA A 329 -13.82 -14.26 1.45
N CYS A 330 -14.09 -12.99 1.75
CA CYS A 330 -14.62 -12.51 3.02
C CYS A 330 -16.14 -12.63 3.11
N ALA A 331 -16.85 -12.96 2.02
CA ALA A 331 -18.27 -13.16 2.05
C ALA A 331 -18.60 -14.38 2.91
N VAL A 332 -19.57 -14.23 3.82
CA VAL A 332 -20.04 -15.31 4.68
C VAL A 332 -20.79 -16.32 3.79
N ALA A 333 -20.25 -17.53 3.69
CA ALA A 333 -20.89 -18.61 2.92
C ALA A 333 -22.27 -18.96 3.51
N ALA A 334 -23.27 -19.09 2.65
CA ALA A 334 -24.59 -19.53 3.08
C ALA A 334 -24.50 -20.93 3.69
N PRO A 335 -25.23 -21.22 4.79
CA PRO A 335 -25.17 -22.51 5.45
C PRO A 335 -25.84 -23.59 4.57
N GLU A 336 -25.09 -24.66 4.28
CA GLU A 336 -25.59 -25.87 3.62
C GLU A 336 -25.84 -26.99 4.62
N LYS A 337 -25.22 -26.90 5.80
CA LYS A 337 -25.34 -27.85 6.90
C LYS A 337 -25.31 -27.15 8.26
N ARG A 338 -25.71 -27.86 9.29
CA ARG A 338 -25.79 -27.30 10.64
C ARG A 338 -24.39 -27.08 11.24
N TYR A 339 -23.53 -28.08 11.17
CA TYR A 339 -22.20 -28.07 11.78
C TYR A 339 -21.09 -28.13 10.74
N GLY A 340 -20.09 -27.30 10.90
CA GLY A 340 -18.86 -27.33 10.14
C GLY A 340 -17.64 -27.39 11.04
N PHE A 341 -16.53 -27.91 10.51
CA PHE A 341 -15.32 -28.15 11.29
C PHE A 341 -14.14 -27.49 10.58
N LEU A 342 -13.35 -26.75 11.35
CA LEU A 342 -12.14 -26.08 10.92
C LEU A 342 -10.98 -26.53 11.79
N ALA A 343 -9.88 -27.01 11.19
CA ALA A 343 -8.69 -27.41 11.92
C ALA A 343 -7.46 -26.63 11.50
N VAL A 344 -6.61 -26.28 12.49
CA VAL A 344 -5.29 -25.71 12.21
C VAL A 344 -4.27 -26.84 12.22
N CYS A 345 -3.51 -26.98 11.12
CA CYS A 345 -2.40 -27.94 11.03
C CYS A 345 -1.36 -27.53 10.00
N ALA A 346 -0.16 -28.12 10.10
CA ALA A 346 0.93 -27.89 9.16
C ALA A 346 1.17 -29.11 8.29
N GLY A 347 1.29 -28.90 6.99
CA GLY A 347 1.63 -29.92 6.00
C GLY A 347 0.43 -30.71 5.47
N GLU A 348 0.50 -31.06 4.18
CA GLU A 348 -0.59 -31.72 3.44
C GLU A 348 -0.97 -33.11 4.00
N GLY A 349 -0.02 -33.83 4.61
CA GLY A 349 -0.33 -35.13 5.20
C GLY A 349 -1.32 -35.04 6.38
N LEU A 350 -1.14 -34.06 7.30
CA LEU A 350 -2.07 -33.83 8.38
C LEU A 350 -3.39 -33.22 7.89
N ALA A 351 -3.32 -32.33 6.90
CA ALA A 351 -4.52 -31.78 6.28
C ALA A 351 -5.39 -32.87 5.64
N ALA A 352 -4.79 -33.84 4.97
CA ALA A 352 -5.52 -35.01 4.43
C ALA A 352 -6.20 -35.83 5.52
N VAL A 353 -5.50 -36.11 6.62
CA VAL A 353 -6.09 -36.83 7.78
C VAL A 353 -7.30 -36.10 8.36
N PHE A 354 -7.21 -34.78 8.51
CA PHE A 354 -8.35 -34.00 9.03
C PHE A 354 -9.51 -33.95 8.04
N ARG A 355 -9.26 -33.85 6.74
CA ARG A 355 -10.33 -33.93 5.71
C ARG A 355 -11.01 -35.30 5.72
N ASP A 356 -10.25 -36.38 5.86
CA ASP A 356 -10.80 -37.75 5.97
C ASP A 356 -11.65 -37.93 7.25
N LEU A 357 -11.38 -37.18 8.31
CA LEU A 357 -12.18 -37.13 9.54
C LEU A 357 -13.41 -36.21 9.44
N GLY A 358 -13.63 -35.56 8.31
CA GLY A 358 -14.79 -34.71 8.07
C GLY A 358 -14.57 -33.22 8.41
N VAL A 359 -13.33 -32.75 8.50
CA VAL A 359 -13.03 -31.33 8.61
C VAL A 359 -13.22 -30.65 7.27
N ASP A 360 -13.99 -29.56 7.25
CA ASP A 360 -14.35 -28.83 6.03
C ASP A 360 -13.23 -27.92 5.52
N ARG A 361 -12.57 -27.27 6.46
CA ARG A 361 -11.58 -26.26 6.16
C ARG A 361 -10.31 -26.44 6.99
N ILE A 362 -9.18 -26.17 6.37
CA ILE A 362 -7.87 -26.24 7.01
C ILE A 362 -7.22 -24.86 6.99
N VAL A 363 -6.81 -24.38 8.16
CA VAL A 363 -5.92 -23.24 8.27
C VAL A 363 -4.48 -23.74 8.36
N SER A 364 -3.65 -23.34 7.41
CA SER A 364 -2.23 -23.68 7.45
C SER A 364 -1.55 -22.95 8.61
N GLY A 365 -0.96 -23.69 9.53
CA GLY A 365 -0.28 -23.16 10.71
C GLY A 365 0.24 -24.29 11.60
N GLY A 366 1.20 -23.96 12.47
CA GLY A 366 1.81 -24.96 13.36
C GLY A 366 2.72 -24.29 14.38
N GLN A 367 3.69 -25.04 14.92
CA GLN A 367 4.54 -24.59 16.03
C GLN A 367 5.44 -23.38 15.69
N THR A 368 5.82 -23.22 14.41
CA THR A 368 6.71 -22.17 13.95
C THR A 368 6.00 -21.03 13.22
N MET A 369 4.71 -21.19 12.88
CA MET A 369 3.93 -20.21 12.13
C MET A 369 2.49 -20.20 12.62
N ASN A 370 2.17 -19.28 13.54
CA ASN A 370 0.82 -19.10 14.04
C ASN A 370 -0.02 -18.33 13.00
N PRO A 371 -1.18 -18.84 12.57
CA PRO A 371 -2.09 -18.09 11.70
C PRO A 371 -2.61 -16.85 12.43
N SER A 372 -2.85 -15.77 11.68
CA SER A 372 -3.50 -14.59 12.24
C SER A 372 -4.98 -14.85 12.57
N THR A 373 -5.56 -14.05 13.47
CA THR A 373 -7.00 -14.07 13.75
C THR A 373 -7.81 -13.88 12.47
N GLU A 374 -7.35 -13.04 11.57
CA GLU A 374 -7.97 -12.76 10.26
C GLU A 374 -7.97 -13.99 9.34
N ALA A 375 -6.86 -14.75 9.30
CA ALA A 375 -6.78 -15.99 8.52
C ALA A 375 -7.76 -17.05 9.05
N ILE A 376 -7.91 -17.18 10.36
CA ILE A 376 -8.88 -18.09 10.98
C ILE A 376 -10.30 -17.63 10.68
N LEU A 377 -10.60 -16.34 10.85
CA LEU A 377 -11.93 -15.75 10.61
C LEU A 377 -12.38 -15.93 9.16
N ARG A 378 -11.47 -15.76 8.20
CA ARG A 378 -11.75 -15.97 6.78
C ARG A 378 -12.23 -17.41 6.52
N GLU A 379 -11.53 -18.41 7.01
CA GLU A 379 -11.91 -19.80 6.82
C GLU A 379 -13.21 -20.17 7.57
N ILE A 380 -13.46 -19.56 8.74
CA ILE A 380 -14.75 -19.67 9.46
C ILE A 380 -15.89 -19.17 8.56
N ASN A 381 -15.74 -17.97 8.00
CA ASN A 381 -16.77 -17.35 7.17
C ASN A 381 -17.05 -18.16 5.89
N GLN A 382 -16.03 -18.79 5.31
CA GLN A 382 -16.14 -19.64 4.12
C GLN A 382 -16.66 -21.05 4.40
N THR A 383 -16.76 -21.50 5.65
CA THR A 383 -17.31 -22.82 5.99
C THR A 383 -18.84 -22.79 5.82
N PRO A 384 -19.46 -23.61 4.93
CA PRO A 384 -20.89 -23.51 4.63
C PRO A 384 -21.76 -24.18 5.70
N SER A 385 -21.76 -23.63 6.91
CA SER A 385 -22.49 -24.15 8.08
C SER A 385 -23.04 -23.05 8.96
N GLU A 386 -24.05 -23.38 9.79
CA GLU A 386 -24.61 -22.46 10.78
C GLU A 386 -23.66 -22.29 11.97
N VAL A 387 -23.09 -23.38 12.47
CA VAL A 387 -22.15 -23.44 13.58
C VAL A 387 -20.81 -23.97 13.10
N VAL A 388 -19.70 -23.29 13.44
CA VAL A 388 -18.34 -23.72 13.08
C VAL A 388 -17.52 -24.08 14.29
N PHE A 389 -17.13 -25.35 14.38
CA PHE A 389 -16.22 -25.85 15.42
C PHE A 389 -14.77 -25.63 14.96
N VAL A 390 -13.98 -24.90 15.76
CA VAL A 390 -12.59 -24.60 15.47
C VAL A 390 -11.66 -25.41 16.36
N LEU A 391 -10.77 -26.19 15.75
CA LEU A 391 -9.73 -26.98 16.42
C LEU A 391 -8.36 -26.30 16.22
N PRO A 392 -7.89 -25.51 17.21
CA PRO A 392 -6.62 -24.77 17.08
C PRO A 392 -5.38 -25.66 17.03
N ASN A 393 -5.40 -26.81 17.69
CA ASN A 393 -4.33 -27.82 17.72
C ASN A 393 -2.97 -27.29 18.20
N ASN A 394 -2.98 -26.12 18.80
CA ASN A 394 -1.79 -25.44 19.36
C ASN A 394 -2.24 -24.46 20.45
N LYS A 395 -1.55 -24.48 21.61
CA LYS A 395 -1.85 -23.59 22.75
C LYS A 395 -1.81 -22.10 22.36
N ASN A 396 -0.88 -21.71 21.48
CA ASN A 396 -0.69 -20.33 21.08
C ASN A 396 -1.79 -19.81 20.14
N ILE A 397 -2.53 -20.73 19.51
CA ILE A 397 -3.59 -20.41 18.54
C ILE A 397 -4.97 -20.34 19.21
N ILE A 398 -5.15 -20.98 20.37
CA ILE A 398 -6.45 -21.01 21.09
C ILE A 398 -6.98 -19.59 21.31
N MET A 399 -6.14 -18.66 21.74
CA MET A 399 -6.55 -17.28 22.01
C MET A 399 -6.98 -16.55 20.71
N ALA A 400 -6.28 -16.76 19.61
CA ALA A 400 -6.65 -16.19 18.32
C ALA A 400 -7.99 -16.76 17.82
N ALA A 401 -8.21 -18.06 17.97
CA ALA A 401 -9.49 -18.69 17.65
C ALA A 401 -10.64 -18.16 18.54
N GLN A 402 -10.39 -17.94 19.82
CA GLN A 402 -11.39 -17.36 20.74
C GLN A 402 -11.78 -15.92 20.37
N GLN A 403 -10.85 -15.13 19.84
CA GLN A 403 -11.18 -13.78 19.34
C GLN A 403 -12.14 -13.82 18.16
N CYS A 404 -12.11 -14.87 17.34
CA CYS A 404 -13.03 -15.02 16.21
C CYS A 404 -14.49 -15.17 16.63
N VAL A 405 -14.77 -15.67 17.85
CA VAL A 405 -16.15 -15.85 18.38
C VAL A 405 -16.93 -14.53 18.37
N GLY A 406 -16.27 -13.41 18.70
CA GLY A 406 -16.93 -12.09 18.73
C GLY A 406 -16.86 -11.32 17.41
N LEU A 407 -16.12 -11.83 16.41
CA LEU A 407 -15.88 -11.14 15.14
C LEU A 407 -16.65 -11.78 13.98
N SER A 408 -17.06 -13.04 14.09
CA SER A 408 -17.81 -13.78 13.08
C SER A 408 -19.31 -13.51 13.16
N GLU A 409 -19.98 -13.47 12.02
CA GLU A 409 -21.44 -13.48 11.94
C GLU A 409 -22.05 -14.86 12.18
N LYS A 410 -21.22 -15.94 12.12
CA LYS A 410 -21.62 -17.32 12.41
C LYS A 410 -21.43 -17.64 13.88
N GLU A 411 -22.16 -18.65 14.36
CA GLU A 411 -21.88 -19.22 15.67
C GLU A 411 -20.56 -20.00 15.63
N VAL A 412 -19.58 -19.58 16.43
CA VAL A 412 -18.23 -20.17 16.48
C VAL A 412 -18.01 -20.84 17.82
N VAL A 413 -17.64 -22.11 17.78
CA VAL A 413 -17.34 -22.92 18.94
C VAL A 413 -15.90 -23.37 18.93
N VAL A 414 -15.08 -22.92 19.88
CA VAL A 414 -13.65 -23.25 19.94
C VAL A 414 -13.47 -24.51 20.82
N VAL A 415 -12.97 -25.59 20.20
CA VAL A 415 -12.57 -26.80 20.91
C VAL A 415 -11.15 -26.62 21.44
N PRO A 416 -10.89 -26.74 22.77
CA PRO A 416 -9.59 -26.33 23.34
C PRO A 416 -8.47 -27.37 23.11
N THR A 417 -8.25 -27.74 21.85
CA THR A 417 -7.19 -28.68 21.46
C THR A 417 -5.81 -27.96 21.42
N ALA A 418 -4.87 -28.47 22.18
CA ALA A 418 -3.52 -27.92 22.32
C ALA A 418 -2.48 -28.62 21.44
N THR A 419 -2.85 -29.75 20.83
CA THR A 419 -1.98 -30.58 19.98
C THR A 419 -2.77 -31.24 18.85
N VAL A 420 -2.12 -31.55 17.74
CA VAL A 420 -2.74 -32.26 16.61
C VAL A 420 -3.37 -33.60 17.00
N PRO A 421 -2.70 -34.46 17.79
CA PRO A 421 -3.35 -35.72 18.27
C PRO A 421 -4.63 -35.48 19.06
N GLN A 422 -4.71 -34.40 19.85
CA GLN A 422 -5.94 -34.02 20.54
C GLN A 422 -7.05 -33.65 19.55
N GLY A 423 -6.73 -32.90 18.50
CA GLY A 423 -7.68 -32.56 17.45
C GLY A 423 -8.21 -33.77 16.69
N ILE A 424 -7.32 -34.71 16.37
CA ILE A 424 -7.71 -35.97 15.73
C ILE A 424 -8.66 -36.76 16.65
N SER A 425 -8.33 -36.92 17.95
CA SER A 425 -9.18 -37.61 18.91
C SER A 425 -10.55 -36.93 19.09
N ALA A 426 -10.55 -35.59 19.12
CA ALA A 426 -11.78 -34.80 19.18
C ALA A 426 -12.68 -35.08 17.96
N MET A 427 -12.16 -35.06 16.74
CA MET A 427 -12.91 -35.31 15.53
C MET A 427 -13.49 -36.75 15.45
N MET A 428 -12.76 -37.73 15.95
CA MET A 428 -13.22 -39.13 15.98
C MET A 428 -14.42 -39.35 16.93
N ASN A 429 -14.72 -38.39 17.80
CA ASN A 429 -15.83 -38.47 18.78
C ASN A 429 -16.96 -37.48 18.45
N VAL A 430 -17.04 -37.00 17.24
CA VAL A 430 -18.14 -36.16 16.77
C VAL A 430 -19.32 -37.04 16.36
N ASP A 431 -20.50 -36.75 16.92
CA ASP A 431 -21.76 -37.24 16.40
C ASP A 431 -22.41 -36.11 15.56
N PRO A 432 -22.43 -36.21 14.24
CA PRO A 432 -22.98 -35.16 13.39
C PRO A 432 -24.52 -35.06 13.46
N GLU A 433 -25.20 -36.04 14.02
CA GLU A 433 -26.65 -36.09 14.20
C GLU A 433 -27.11 -35.46 15.53
N GLU A 434 -26.17 -35.16 16.45
CA GLU A 434 -26.48 -34.53 17.73
C GLU A 434 -27.03 -33.10 17.53
N PRO A 435 -28.23 -32.79 18.02
CA PRO A 435 -28.84 -31.47 17.79
C PRO A 435 -28.24 -30.35 18.65
N ASP A 436 -27.49 -30.66 19.70
CA ASP A 436 -26.93 -29.67 20.63
C ASP A 436 -25.42 -29.52 20.45
N ALA A 437 -25.00 -28.33 19.97
CA ALA A 437 -23.58 -27.99 19.78
C ALA A 437 -22.75 -28.09 21.09
N GLN A 438 -23.38 -27.90 22.26
CA GLN A 438 -22.69 -28.00 23.56
C GLN A 438 -22.39 -29.45 23.91
N VAL A 439 -23.25 -30.38 23.54
CA VAL A 439 -23.02 -31.82 23.73
C VAL A 439 -21.86 -32.29 22.86
N ILE A 440 -21.81 -31.82 21.58
CA ILE A 440 -20.68 -32.09 20.68
C ILE A 440 -19.39 -31.50 21.25
N LEU A 441 -19.40 -30.25 21.70
CA LEU A 441 -18.23 -29.61 22.30
C LEU A 441 -17.72 -30.39 23.52
N GLN A 442 -18.62 -30.84 24.39
CA GLN A 442 -18.25 -31.61 25.57
C GLN A 442 -17.59 -32.93 25.17
N ALA A 443 -18.21 -33.69 24.25
CA ALA A 443 -17.66 -34.95 23.76
C ALA A 443 -16.26 -34.78 23.13
N MET A 444 -16.08 -33.76 22.31
CA MET A 444 -14.82 -33.43 21.69
C MET A 444 -13.76 -33.04 22.74
N THR A 445 -14.15 -32.24 23.73
CA THR A 445 -13.26 -31.78 24.81
C THR A 445 -12.82 -32.96 25.70
N ASP A 446 -13.73 -33.82 26.06
CA ASP A 446 -13.45 -35.02 26.86
C ASP A 446 -12.52 -35.99 26.11
N ALA A 447 -12.77 -36.18 24.81
CA ALA A 447 -11.89 -36.96 23.94
C ALA A 447 -10.47 -36.38 23.84
N ALA A 448 -10.35 -35.07 23.69
CA ALA A 448 -9.08 -34.37 23.67
C ALA A 448 -8.31 -34.48 25.02
N ALA A 449 -9.04 -34.38 26.14
CA ALA A 449 -8.46 -34.47 27.47
C ALA A 449 -7.84 -35.86 27.80
N ASN A 450 -8.34 -36.91 27.15
CA ASN A 450 -7.81 -38.27 27.30
C ASN A 450 -6.53 -38.54 26.52
N VAL A 451 -6.05 -37.56 25.70
CA VAL A 451 -4.83 -37.70 24.89
C VAL A 451 -3.64 -37.10 25.61
N THR A 452 -2.66 -37.93 25.90
CA THR A 452 -1.33 -37.48 26.36
C THR A 452 -0.40 -37.34 25.16
N THR A 453 0.10 -36.13 24.91
CA THR A 453 1.02 -35.83 23.78
C THR A 453 2.41 -35.61 24.32
N ALA A 454 3.39 -36.36 23.79
CA ALA A 454 4.82 -36.12 23.97
C ALA A 454 5.40 -35.55 22.67
N GLN A 455 6.26 -34.57 22.83
CA GLN A 455 6.91 -33.89 21.70
C GLN A 455 8.42 -34.02 21.88
N ILE A 456 9.09 -34.54 20.86
CA ILE A 456 10.54 -34.66 20.81
C ILE A 456 11.03 -33.54 19.90
N THR A 457 11.85 -32.61 20.42
CA THR A 457 12.43 -31.47 19.72
C THR A 457 13.94 -31.65 19.59
#